data_2bfb56b3373c7ab288651dfa94f53e63
#
_entry.id   2bfb56b3373c7ab288651dfa94f53e63
#
_cell.length_a   1.000
_cell.length_b   1.000
_cell.length_c   1.000
_cell.angle_alpha   90.00
_cell.angle_beta   90.00
_cell.angle_gamma   90.00
#
_symmetry.space_group_name_H-M   'P 1'
#
loop_
_entity.id
_entity.type
_entity.pdbx_description
1 polymer ?
#
loop_
_entity_poly.entity_id
_entity_poly.type
_entity_poly.pdbx_seq_one_letter_code
_entity_poly.pdbx_strand_id
1 'polypeptide(L)'
;MKKLLIFTILTTFAFSTYAQRNANAEYWNSFHYKAKEGKEQKFLDAAAKKTKMFNSEADNIIVTYRITTGDNSGVYERLMPYQTSKNYDLDKSKELKYWSENVAPFATPVGGQQIWRRMQWGDANIKPDGAPFKYLSKTTYLIKPSHRDVFQVWVERIGKVFAKRRPDSARVVFRLESGGQGNTYVSYFGYNKFEHNNPKQDLTWEQEYNEMFGAGSWDVDLKSFNDSKEMIVGEIRENLELVPELLPNN
;
A
#
# COMPACT_ATOMS: atom_id res chain seq x y z
N MET A 1 -38.19 -34.25 -9.27
CA MET A 1 -37.87 -33.00 -10.02
C MET A 1 -37.79 -31.77 -9.09
N LYS A 2 -38.74 -31.50 -8.15
CA LYS A 2 -38.70 -30.32 -7.26
C LYS A 2 -37.45 -30.23 -6.37
N LYS A 3 -36.91 -31.36 -5.87
CA LYS A 3 -35.71 -31.37 -5.02
C LYS A 3 -34.39 -31.05 -5.77
N LEU A 4 -34.34 -31.39 -7.07
CA LEU A 4 -33.18 -31.09 -7.92
C LEU A 4 -33.11 -29.59 -8.24
N LEU A 5 -34.25 -28.95 -8.44
CA LEU A 5 -34.35 -27.51 -8.70
C LEU A 5 -33.88 -26.65 -7.50
N ILE A 6 -34.21 -27.08 -6.28
CA ILE A 6 -33.80 -26.39 -5.06
C ILE A 6 -32.27 -26.48 -4.86
N PHE A 7 -31.66 -27.62 -5.18
CA PHE A 7 -30.21 -27.79 -5.09
C PHE A 7 -29.45 -26.91 -6.09
N THR A 8 -29.97 -26.80 -7.32
CA THR A 8 -29.38 -25.94 -8.36
C THR A 8 -29.47 -24.45 -8.00
N ILE A 9 -30.55 -24.00 -7.37
CA ILE A 9 -30.72 -22.61 -6.92
C ILE A 9 -29.77 -22.31 -5.75
N LEU A 10 -29.60 -23.22 -4.81
CA LEU A 10 -28.65 -23.04 -3.69
C LEU A 10 -27.18 -22.97 -4.13
N THR A 11 -26.79 -23.76 -5.14
CA THR A 11 -25.42 -23.71 -5.67
C THR A 11 -25.14 -22.43 -6.45
N THR A 12 -26.13 -21.88 -7.20
CA THR A 12 -25.94 -20.60 -7.90
C THR A 12 -25.81 -19.41 -6.94
N PHE A 13 -26.50 -19.41 -5.81
CA PHE A 13 -26.32 -18.36 -4.77
C PHE A 13 -24.95 -18.42 -4.09
N ALA A 14 -24.40 -19.60 -3.86
CA ALA A 14 -23.05 -19.73 -3.24
C ALA A 14 -21.93 -19.22 -4.14
N PHE A 15 -22.03 -19.40 -5.46
CA PHE A 15 -21.04 -18.85 -6.41
C PHE A 15 -21.12 -17.33 -6.57
N SER A 16 -22.31 -16.74 -6.43
CA SER A 16 -22.49 -15.28 -6.53
C SER A 16 -21.76 -14.51 -5.42
N THR A 17 -21.68 -15.08 -4.21
CA THR A 17 -21.02 -14.43 -3.07
C THR A 17 -19.48 -14.42 -3.18
N TYR A 18 -18.88 -15.40 -3.83
CA TYR A 18 -17.44 -15.42 -4.10
C TYR A 18 -17.04 -14.46 -5.23
N ALA A 19 -17.86 -14.34 -6.29
CA ALA A 19 -17.63 -13.41 -7.38
C ALA A 19 -17.73 -11.94 -6.93
N GLN A 20 -18.67 -11.61 -6.03
CA GLN A 20 -18.82 -10.25 -5.50
C GLN A 20 -17.63 -9.80 -4.62
N ARG A 21 -16.98 -10.70 -3.89
CA ARG A 21 -15.79 -10.36 -3.08
C ARG A 21 -14.61 -9.85 -3.92
N ASN A 22 -14.45 -10.31 -5.15
CA ASN A 22 -13.37 -9.88 -6.04
C ASN A 22 -13.74 -8.67 -6.91
N ALA A 23 -15.04 -8.46 -7.20
CA ALA A 23 -15.50 -7.34 -8.01
C ALA A 23 -15.23 -5.96 -7.37
N ASN A 24 -15.17 -5.89 -6.04
CA ASN A 24 -14.92 -4.67 -5.28
C ASN A 24 -13.48 -4.59 -4.74
N ALA A 25 -12.57 -5.42 -5.23
CA ALA A 25 -11.17 -5.36 -4.81
C ALA A 25 -10.52 -4.07 -5.33
N GLU A 26 -9.89 -3.33 -4.43
CA GLU A 26 -9.08 -2.17 -4.76
C GLU A 26 -7.62 -2.60 -4.88
N TYR A 27 -6.98 -2.15 -5.94
CA TYR A 27 -5.56 -2.39 -6.19
C TYR A 27 -4.81 -1.07 -6.27
N TRP A 28 -3.53 -1.13 -5.90
CA TRP A 28 -2.57 -0.05 -6.13
C TRP A 28 -1.41 -0.61 -6.95
N ASN A 29 -0.96 0.17 -7.94
CA ASN A 29 0.27 -0.17 -8.64
C ASN A 29 1.41 0.64 -8.06
N SER A 30 2.57 0.03 -7.89
CA SER A 30 3.81 0.74 -7.58
C SER A 30 4.86 0.51 -8.66
N PHE A 31 5.59 1.58 -8.96
CA PHE A 31 6.69 1.61 -9.89
C PHE A 31 7.87 2.30 -9.23
N HIS A 32 9.05 1.73 -9.36
CA HIS A 32 10.25 2.27 -8.73
C HIS A 32 11.26 2.68 -9.79
N TYR A 33 11.79 3.90 -9.65
CA TYR A 33 12.76 4.46 -10.60
C TYR A 33 13.88 5.16 -9.84
N LYS A 34 15.10 5.02 -10.34
CA LYS A 34 16.25 5.83 -9.92
C LYS A 34 16.61 6.76 -11.06
N ALA A 35 16.72 8.06 -10.79
CA ALA A 35 17.21 9.01 -11.77
C ALA A 35 18.65 8.62 -12.16
N LYS A 36 18.97 8.71 -13.46
CA LYS A 36 20.35 8.53 -13.94
C LYS A 36 21.22 9.67 -13.41
N GLU A 37 22.51 9.37 -13.21
CA GLU A 37 23.47 10.33 -12.72
C GLU A 37 23.44 11.65 -13.52
N GLY A 38 23.32 12.77 -12.80
CA GLY A 38 23.22 14.11 -13.39
C GLY A 38 21.93 14.38 -14.19
N LYS A 39 20.91 13.51 -14.10
CA LYS A 39 19.65 13.65 -14.85
C LYS A 39 18.42 13.80 -13.94
N GLU A 40 18.61 13.98 -12.65
CA GLU A 40 17.49 14.01 -11.69
C GLU A 40 16.46 15.08 -12.07
N GLN A 41 16.87 16.33 -12.29
CA GLN A 41 15.94 17.40 -12.67
C GLN A 41 15.21 17.10 -13.98
N LYS A 42 15.93 16.56 -14.99
CA LYS A 42 15.29 16.15 -16.26
C LYS A 42 14.28 15.04 -16.09
N PHE A 43 14.55 14.09 -15.19
CA PHE A 43 13.59 13.06 -14.84
C PHE A 43 12.35 13.64 -14.17
N LEU A 44 12.53 14.52 -13.18
CA LEU A 44 11.42 15.18 -12.48
C LEU A 44 10.55 15.99 -13.43
N ASP A 45 11.14 16.85 -14.26
CA ASP A 45 10.41 17.69 -15.24
C ASP A 45 9.62 16.82 -16.23
N ALA A 46 10.24 15.78 -16.77
CA ALA A 46 9.59 14.88 -17.73
C ALA A 46 8.48 14.06 -17.09
N ALA A 47 8.69 13.56 -15.86
CA ALA A 47 7.71 12.80 -15.10
C ALA A 47 6.53 13.69 -14.68
N ALA A 48 6.76 14.95 -14.28
CA ALA A 48 5.71 15.93 -13.97
C ALA A 48 4.82 16.18 -15.20
N LYS A 49 5.45 16.47 -16.35
CA LYS A 49 4.71 16.67 -17.61
C LYS A 49 3.87 15.44 -17.97
N LYS A 50 4.43 14.24 -17.87
CA LYS A 50 3.72 12.98 -18.10
C LYS A 50 2.54 12.80 -17.14
N THR A 51 2.75 13.06 -15.84
CA THR A 51 1.70 12.95 -14.82
C THR A 51 0.56 13.90 -15.12
N LYS A 52 0.85 15.16 -15.45
CA LYS A 52 -0.17 16.15 -15.82
C LYS A 52 -0.97 15.76 -17.06
N MET A 53 -0.34 15.14 -18.05
CA MET A 53 -0.99 14.77 -19.31
C MET A 53 -1.86 13.50 -19.21
N PHE A 54 -1.48 12.53 -18.39
CA PHE A 54 -2.08 11.20 -18.39
C PHE A 54 -2.63 10.74 -17.04
N ASN A 55 -2.29 11.40 -15.93
CA ASN A 55 -2.59 10.93 -14.58
C ASN A 55 -3.16 12.06 -13.70
N SER A 56 -4.01 12.90 -14.27
CA SER A 56 -4.71 13.97 -13.54
C SER A 56 -6.09 13.58 -13.05
N GLU A 57 -6.70 12.55 -13.64
CA GLU A 57 -8.03 12.09 -13.27
C GLU A 57 -7.96 11.12 -12.07
N ALA A 58 -9.01 11.13 -11.23
CA ALA A 58 -9.05 10.40 -9.97
C ALA A 58 -8.82 8.88 -10.10
N ASP A 59 -9.31 8.27 -11.20
CA ASP A 59 -9.17 6.84 -11.49
C ASP A 59 -7.83 6.46 -12.12
N ASN A 60 -6.99 7.45 -12.43
CA ASN A 60 -5.67 7.26 -13.06
C ASN A 60 -4.57 8.10 -12.39
N ILE A 61 -4.83 8.66 -11.21
CA ILE A 61 -3.89 9.51 -10.49
C ILE A 61 -2.60 8.76 -10.14
N ILE A 62 -1.47 9.46 -10.20
CA ILE A 62 -0.19 8.96 -9.68
C ILE A 62 0.34 9.94 -8.64
N VAL A 63 0.70 9.40 -7.48
CA VAL A 63 1.41 10.12 -6.43
C VAL A 63 2.83 9.57 -6.35
N THR A 64 3.81 10.48 -6.29
CA THR A 64 5.23 10.09 -6.27
C THR A 64 5.86 10.47 -4.94
N TYR A 65 6.58 9.52 -4.37
CA TYR A 65 7.41 9.71 -3.19
C TYR A 65 8.87 9.39 -3.50
N ARG A 66 9.78 10.06 -2.80
CA ARG A 66 11.20 9.70 -2.78
C ARG A 66 11.50 8.92 -1.52
N ILE A 67 12.11 7.75 -1.65
CA ILE A 67 12.61 6.96 -0.52
C ILE A 67 13.83 7.67 0.05
N THR A 68 13.81 7.95 1.35
CA THR A 68 14.86 8.75 2.03
C THR A 68 15.76 7.93 2.93
N THR A 69 15.37 6.69 3.28
CA THR A 69 16.15 5.80 4.16
C THR A 69 16.19 4.38 3.61
N GLY A 70 17.16 3.59 4.09
CA GLY A 70 17.35 2.19 3.70
C GLY A 70 18.11 2.03 2.38
N ASP A 71 18.19 0.79 1.90
CA ASP A 71 18.98 0.41 0.72
C ASP A 71 18.45 1.04 -0.58
N ASN A 72 17.16 1.39 -0.61
CA ASN A 72 16.52 2.04 -1.74
C ASN A 72 16.54 3.58 -1.65
N SER A 73 17.35 4.17 -0.75
CA SER A 73 17.44 5.64 -0.64
C SER A 73 17.76 6.29 -1.99
N GLY A 74 17.02 7.36 -2.33
CA GLY A 74 17.10 8.05 -3.63
C GLY A 74 16.26 7.44 -4.75
N VAL A 75 15.57 6.33 -4.51
CA VAL A 75 14.59 5.75 -5.45
C VAL A 75 13.28 6.53 -5.34
N TYR A 76 12.66 6.78 -6.48
CA TYR A 76 11.31 7.34 -6.60
C TYR A 76 10.29 6.22 -6.68
N GLU A 77 9.38 6.15 -5.72
CA GLU A 77 8.23 5.24 -5.72
C GLU A 77 7.00 5.98 -6.22
N ARG A 78 6.47 5.54 -7.36
CA ARG A 78 5.28 6.09 -7.99
C ARG A 78 4.10 5.16 -7.72
N LEU A 79 3.13 5.65 -6.97
CA LEU A 79 1.94 4.92 -6.56
C LEU A 79 0.75 5.36 -7.42
N MET A 80 0.07 4.40 -8.03
CA MET A 80 -1.20 4.58 -8.74
C MET A 80 -2.31 3.92 -7.91
N PRO A 81 -3.03 4.69 -7.08
CA PRO A 81 -4.07 4.17 -6.18
C PRO A 81 -5.38 3.88 -6.90
N TYR A 82 -6.33 3.31 -6.16
CA TYR A 82 -7.75 3.17 -6.52
C TYR A 82 -8.03 2.39 -7.82
N GLN A 83 -7.13 1.48 -8.21
CA GLN A 83 -7.32 0.66 -9.39
C GLN A 83 -8.33 -0.45 -9.11
N THR A 84 -9.13 -0.76 -10.11
CA THR A 84 -10.03 -1.92 -10.15
C THR A 84 -9.60 -2.87 -11.26
N SER A 85 -10.16 -4.07 -11.33
CA SER A 85 -9.87 -5.00 -12.42
C SER A 85 -10.10 -4.39 -13.80
N LYS A 86 -11.10 -3.50 -13.96
CA LYS A 86 -11.40 -2.82 -15.22
C LYS A 86 -10.27 -1.90 -15.70
N ASN A 87 -9.50 -1.32 -14.80
CA ASN A 87 -8.40 -0.41 -15.16
C ASN A 87 -7.25 -1.14 -15.86
N TYR A 88 -7.13 -2.47 -15.68
CA TYR A 88 -6.10 -3.28 -16.34
C TYR A 88 -6.46 -3.64 -17.80
N ASP A 89 -7.72 -3.51 -18.20
CA ASP A 89 -8.19 -3.73 -19.58
C ASP A 89 -8.11 -2.46 -20.44
N LEU A 90 -7.78 -1.31 -19.84
CA LEU A 90 -7.68 -0.04 -20.55
C LEU A 90 -6.44 0.00 -21.46
N ASP A 91 -6.62 0.53 -22.68
CA ASP A 91 -5.49 0.79 -23.59
C ASP A 91 -4.63 1.97 -23.07
N LYS A 92 -3.44 1.65 -22.59
CA LYS A 92 -2.43 2.60 -22.12
C LYS A 92 -1.28 2.82 -23.12
N SER A 93 -1.43 2.40 -24.37
CA SER A 93 -0.36 2.44 -25.40
C SER A 93 0.22 3.84 -25.60
N LYS A 94 -0.62 4.88 -25.62
CA LYS A 94 -0.19 6.29 -25.76
C LYS A 94 0.64 6.76 -24.56
N GLU A 95 0.19 6.42 -23.35
CA GLU A 95 0.88 6.75 -22.10
C GLU A 95 2.24 6.05 -22.02
N LEU A 96 2.29 4.76 -22.34
CA LEU A 96 3.51 3.94 -22.35
C LEU A 96 4.51 4.42 -23.41
N LYS A 97 4.03 4.78 -24.62
CA LYS A 97 4.88 5.38 -25.67
C LYS A 97 5.48 6.69 -25.18
N TYR A 98 4.65 7.59 -24.63
CA TYR A 98 5.15 8.87 -24.10
C TYR A 98 6.21 8.65 -23.01
N TRP A 99 5.97 7.72 -22.07
CA TRP A 99 6.92 7.37 -21.04
C TRP A 99 8.26 6.92 -21.63
N SER A 100 8.22 5.97 -22.56
CA SER A 100 9.41 5.38 -23.17
C SER A 100 10.26 6.44 -23.92
N GLU A 101 9.62 7.38 -24.61
CA GLU A 101 10.30 8.40 -25.41
C GLU A 101 10.79 9.59 -24.58
N ASN A 102 10.05 10.00 -23.53
CA ASN A 102 10.27 11.27 -22.86
C ASN A 102 10.76 11.17 -21.42
N VAL A 103 10.50 10.06 -20.69
CA VAL A 103 10.85 9.92 -19.27
C VAL A 103 11.94 8.86 -19.06
N ALA A 104 11.78 7.70 -19.66
CA ALA A 104 12.73 6.56 -19.53
C ALA A 104 14.19 6.91 -19.91
N PRO A 105 14.48 7.84 -20.83
CA PRO A 105 15.86 8.25 -21.08
C PRO A 105 16.59 8.82 -19.86
N PHE A 106 15.86 9.33 -18.86
CA PHE A 106 16.42 10.01 -17.68
C PHE A 106 16.38 9.18 -16.40
N ALA A 107 15.73 8.00 -16.40
CA ALA A 107 15.63 7.14 -15.24
C ALA A 107 15.90 5.67 -15.56
N THR A 108 16.25 4.91 -14.54
CA THR A 108 16.41 3.46 -14.61
C THR A 108 15.34 2.83 -13.72
N PRO A 109 14.57 1.84 -14.20
CA PRO A 109 13.65 1.10 -13.36
C PRO A 109 14.39 0.30 -12.30
N VAL A 110 13.84 0.25 -11.08
CA VAL A 110 14.34 -0.57 -9.96
C VAL A 110 13.31 -1.67 -9.74
N GLY A 111 13.59 -2.86 -10.28
CA GLY A 111 12.60 -3.94 -10.31
C GLY A 111 11.50 -3.71 -11.36
N GLY A 112 10.44 -4.51 -11.26
CA GLY A 112 9.25 -4.42 -12.10
C GLY A 112 8.09 -3.67 -11.45
N GLN A 113 7.00 -3.54 -12.19
CA GLN A 113 5.72 -3.09 -11.63
C GLN A 113 5.24 -4.09 -10.58
N GLN A 114 4.73 -3.58 -9.48
CA GLN A 114 4.07 -4.38 -8.46
C GLN A 114 2.59 -4.01 -8.39
N ILE A 115 1.74 -5.01 -8.23
CA ILE A 115 0.30 -4.87 -8.03
C ILE A 115 -0.02 -5.28 -6.61
N TRP A 116 -0.60 -4.38 -5.86
CA TRP A 116 -0.91 -4.51 -4.45
C TRP A 116 -2.42 -4.49 -4.24
N ARG A 117 -2.96 -5.52 -3.59
CA ARG A 117 -4.36 -5.56 -3.19
C ARG A 117 -4.52 -4.93 -1.81
N ARG A 118 -5.42 -3.96 -1.68
CA ARG A 118 -5.73 -3.31 -0.40
C ARG A 118 -6.39 -4.27 0.57
N MET A 119 -5.89 -4.28 1.80
CA MET A 119 -6.40 -5.07 2.91
C MET A 119 -7.12 -4.16 3.91
N GLN A 120 -8.40 -3.83 3.62
CA GLN A 120 -9.17 -2.84 4.37
C GLN A 120 -9.26 -3.12 5.89
N TRP A 121 -9.17 -4.37 6.30
CA TRP A 121 -9.11 -4.75 7.71
C TRP A 121 -7.88 -4.20 8.46
N GLY A 122 -6.83 -3.85 7.76
CA GLY A 122 -5.60 -3.27 8.31
C GLY A 122 -5.56 -1.74 8.31
N ASP A 123 -6.56 -1.09 7.72
CA ASP A 123 -6.57 0.35 7.56
C ASP A 123 -6.95 1.08 8.86
N ALA A 124 -6.48 2.32 8.98
CA ALA A 124 -6.84 3.20 10.07
C ALA A 124 -6.84 4.67 9.61
N ASN A 125 -7.84 5.44 10.03
CA ASN A 125 -7.98 6.89 9.81
C ASN A 125 -7.90 7.32 8.33
N ILE A 126 -8.30 6.46 7.39
CA ILE A 126 -8.32 6.78 5.96
C ILE A 126 -9.43 7.78 5.68
N LYS A 127 -9.07 8.90 5.04
CA LYS A 127 -10.01 9.89 4.52
C LYS A 127 -10.06 9.74 3.00
N PRO A 128 -11.22 9.40 2.41
CA PRO A 128 -11.30 9.11 0.95
C PRO A 128 -10.78 10.23 0.05
N ASP A 129 -11.06 11.48 0.42
CA ASP A 129 -10.71 12.67 -0.38
C ASP A 129 -9.52 13.44 0.21
N GLY A 130 -8.71 12.75 1.04
CA GLY A 130 -7.56 13.37 1.69
C GLY A 130 -6.43 13.67 0.70
N ALA A 131 -5.78 14.84 0.84
CA ALA A 131 -4.54 15.12 0.13
C ALA A 131 -3.47 14.08 0.53
N PRO A 132 -2.51 13.78 -0.38
CA PRO A 132 -1.39 12.91 -0.05
C PRO A 132 -0.61 13.45 1.15
N PHE A 133 -0.23 12.56 2.06
CA PHE A 133 0.61 12.93 3.21
C PHE A 133 2.00 13.34 2.75
N LYS A 134 2.61 14.30 3.46
CA LYS A 134 3.96 14.75 3.18
C LYS A 134 4.99 13.63 3.38
N TYR A 135 4.81 12.80 4.41
CA TYR A 135 5.71 11.71 4.75
C TYR A 135 4.97 10.39 4.83
N LEU A 136 5.64 9.31 4.41
CA LEU A 136 5.22 7.94 4.64
C LEU A 136 6.31 7.17 5.36
N SER A 137 5.94 6.41 6.38
CA SER A 137 6.75 5.29 6.86
C SER A 137 6.21 4.02 6.22
N LYS A 138 7.03 3.33 5.46
CA LYS A 138 6.71 2.09 4.76
C LYS A 138 7.35 0.92 5.49
N THR A 139 6.57 -0.10 5.77
CA THR A 139 7.09 -1.37 6.28
C THR A 139 6.63 -2.50 5.38
N THR A 140 7.59 -3.22 4.81
CA THR A 140 7.34 -4.42 4.01
C THR A 140 7.60 -5.65 4.86
N TYR A 141 6.64 -6.58 4.87
CA TYR A 141 6.68 -7.84 5.62
C TYR A 141 6.70 -9.02 4.67
N LEU A 142 7.59 -9.96 4.92
CA LEU A 142 7.57 -11.28 4.29
C LEU A 142 7.05 -12.30 5.32
N ILE A 143 5.87 -12.85 5.07
CA ILE A 143 5.13 -13.68 6.01
C ILE A 143 5.16 -15.15 5.59
N LYS A 144 5.43 -16.04 6.54
CA LYS A 144 5.35 -17.49 6.32
C LYS A 144 3.94 -17.87 5.86
N PRO A 145 3.79 -18.72 4.83
CA PRO A 145 2.47 -19.07 4.28
C PRO A 145 1.48 -19.61 5.31
N SER A 146 1.96 -20.39 6.28
CA SER A 146 1.15 -20.99 7.35
C SER A 146 0.76 -20.03 8.48
N HIS A 147 1.26 -18.78 8.47
CA HIS A 147 1.07 -17.82 9.57
C HIS A 147 0.31 -16.55 9.14
N ARG A 148 -0.40 -16.59 8.03
CA ARG A 148 -1.16 -15.44 7.52
C ARG A 148 -2.22 -14.96 8.50
N ASP A 149 -2.92 -15.89 9.13
CA ASP A 149 -4.04 -15.57 10.03
C ASP A 149 -3.54 -14.84 11.28
N VAL A 150 -2.45 -15.31 11.89
CA VAL A 150 -1.89 -14.64 13.07
C VAL A 150 -1.31 -13.27 12.73
N PHE A 151 -0.69 -13.12 11.55
CA PHE A 151 -0.26 -11.82 11.03
C PHE A 151 -1.45 -10.88 10.86
N GLN A 152 -2.55 -11.35 10.27
CA GLN A 152 -3.76 -10.55 10.08
C GLN A 152 -4.33 -10.08 11.41
N VAL A 153 -4.47 -10.98 12.40
CA VAL A 153 -4.98 -10.65 13.74
C VAL A 153 -4.16 -9.52 14.37
N TRP A 154 -2.83 -9.64 14.35
CA TRP A 154 -1.95 -8.59 14.88
C TRP A 154 -2.15 -7.26 14.15
N VAL A 155 -2.11 -7.29 12.81
CA VAL A 155 -2.21 -6.08 11.99
C VAL A 155 -3.56 -5.39 12.17
N GLU A 156 -4.66 -6.14 12.28
CA GLU A 156 -6.00 -5.60 12.56
C GLU A 156 -6.05 -4.96 13.94
N ARG A 157 -5.59 -5.66 14.98
CA ARG A 157 -5.65 -5.19 16.37
C ARG A 157 -4.76 -3.96 16.58
N ILE A 158 -3.50 -4.01 16.12
CA ILE A 158 -2.60 -2.86 16.24
C ILE A 158 -3.09 -1.66 15.42
N GLY A 159 -3.85 -1.89 14.34
CA GLY A 159 -4.52 -0.84 13.58
C GLY A 159 -5.57 -0.07 14.39
N LYS A 160 -6.32 -0.76 15.25
CA LYS A 160 -7.31 -0.12 16.15
C LYS A 160 -6.63 0.74 17.22
N VAL A 161 -5.54 0.25 17.80
CA VAL A 161 -4.70 1.03 18.73
C VAL A 161 -4.08 2.24 18.03
N PHE A 162 -3.54 2.03 16.81
CA PHE A 162 -3.01 3.11 15.99
C PHE A 162 -4.04 4.22 15.73
N ALA A 163 -5.26 3.84 15.36
CA ALA A 163 -6.33 4.79 15.07
C ALA A 163 -6.63 5.72 16.24
N LYS A 164 -6.61 5.19 17.47
CA LYS A 164 -6.79 5.96 18.69
C LYS A 164 -5.60 6.86 19.00
N ARG A 165 -4.40 6.31 18.89
CA ARG A 165 -3.14 7.00 19.29
C ARG A 165 -2.69 8.09 18.31
N ARG A 166 -3.02 7.95 17.03
CA ARG A 166 -2.49 8.80 15.94
C ARG A 166 -3.62 9.32 15.05
N PRO A 167 -4.54 10.15 15.57
CA PRO A 167 -5.71 10.62 14.84
C PRO A 167 -5.35 11.45 13.60
N ASP A 168 -4.18 12.12 13.59
CA ASP A 168 -3.69 12.96 12.48
C ASP A 168 -2.84 12.18 11.45
N SER A 169 -2.75 10.87 11.62
CA SER A 169 -2.02 9.97 10.74
C SER A 169 -2.97 8.92 10.17
N ALA A 170 -2.66 8.43 8.98
CA ALA A 170 -3.42 7.33 8.39
C ALA A 170 -2.53 6.10 8.18
N ARG A 171 -3.14 4.94 8.15
CA ARG A 171 -2.49 3.67 7.84
C ARG A 171 -3.26 2.94 6.77
N VAL A 172 -2.55 2.43 5.77
CA VAL A 172 -3.12 1.54 4.75
C VAL A 172 -2.25 0.29 4.64
N VAL A 173 -2.89 -0.85 4.44
CA VAL A 173 -2.22 -2.15 4.35
C VAL A 173 -2.54 -2.83 3.03
N PHE A 174 -1.53 -3.41 2.43
CA PHE A 174 -1.67 -4.14 1.17
C PHE A 174 -1.00 -5.52 1.26
N ARG A 175 -1.51 -6.42 0.43
CA ARG A 175 -0.87 -7.68 0.10
C ARG A 175 -0.43 -7.66 -1.36
N LEU A 176 0.76 -8.15 -1.63
CA LEU A 176 1.24 -8.29 -3.00
C LEU A 176 0.38 -9.30 -3.77
N GLU A 177 -0.18 -8.85 -4.89
CA GLU A 177 -0.96 -9.69 -5.80
C GLU A 177 -0.09 -10.19 -6.95
N SER A 178 0.81 -9.32 -7.47
CA SER A 178 1.72 -9.66 -8.57
C SER A 178 2.97 -8.78 -8.56
N GLY A 179 4.04 -9.25 -9.18
CA GLY A 179 5.29 -8.48 -9.38
C GLY A 179 6.34 -8.68 -8.28
N GLY A 180 6.30 -9.80 -7.55
CA GLY A 180 7.30 -10.11 -6.52
C GLY A 180 7.03 -11.41 -5.78
N GLN A 181 7.60 -11.54 -4.60
CA GLN A 181 7.49 -12.74 -3.79
C GLN A 181 6.11 -12.83 -3.12
N GLY A 182 5.44 -13.98 -3.23
CA GLY A 182 4.15 -14.25 -2.58
C GLY A 182 4.23 -14.11 -1.05
N ASN A 183 3.09 -13.82 -0.42
CA ASN A 183 2.97 -13.52 1.02
C ASN A 183 3.74 -12.28 1.50
N THR A 184 4.06 -11.38 0.58
CA THR A 184 4.56 -10.05 0.89
C THR A 184 3.38 -9.13 1.22
N TYR A 185 3.50 -8.43 2.33
CA TYR A 185 2.58 -7.37 2.75
C TYR A 185 3.36 -6.07 2.89
N VAL A 186 2.67 -4.96 2.67
CA VAL A 186 3.23 -3.63 2.94
C VAL A 186 2.23 -2.81 3.72
N SER A 187 2.70 -2.05 4.71
CA SER A 187 1.90 -1.01 5.34
C SER A 187 2.57 0.34 5.19
N TYR A 188 1.77 1.34 4.83
CA TYR A 188 2.17 2.73 4.78
C TYR A 188 1.49 3.49 5.91
N PHE A 189 2.28 4.27 6.66
CA PHE A 189 1.81 5.23 7.64
C PHE A 189 2.05 6.62 7.11
N GLY A 190 0.96 7.37 6.85
CA GLY A 190 1.02 8.74 6.36
C GLY A 190 0.92 9.75 7.50
N TYR A 191 1.77 10.78 7.48
CA TYR A 191 1.75 11.90 8.41
C TYR A 191 2.32 13.16 7.76
N ASN A 192 1.88 14.34 8.25
CA ASN A 192 2.32 15.64 7.71
C ASN A 192 3.42 16.30 8.54
N LYS A 193 3.59 15.90 9.81
CA LYS A 193 4.62 16.37 10.72
C LYS A 193 5.21 15.19 11.46
N PHE A 194 6.53 15.22 11.76
CA PHE A 194 7.19 14.15 12.50
C PHE A 194 6.60 13.95 13.90
N GLU A 195 6.11 15.00 14.56
CA GLU A 195 5.41 14.91 15.84
C GLU A 195 4.15 14.04 15.78
N HIS A 196 3.45 13.98 14.63
CA HIS A 196 2.29 13.11 14.43
C HIS A 196 2.69 11.63 14.40
N ASN A 197 3.94 11.33 14.06
CA ASN A 197 4.44 9.95 14.05
C ASN A 197 4.73 9.43 15.47
N ASN A 198 4.98 10.32 16.42
CA ASN A 198 5.21 9.95 17.83
C ASN A 198 4.57 10.95 18.79
N PRO A 199 3.24 11.09 18.77
CA PRO A 199 2.54 12.01 19.66
C PRO A 199 2.73 11.59 21.13
N LYS A 200 2.78 12.57 22.03
CA LYS A 200 2.80 12.32 23.46
C LYS A 200 1.53 11.57 23.88
N GLN A 201 1.68 10.50 24.65
CA GLN A 201 0.59 9.65 25.10
C GLN A 201 0.75 9.33 26.59
N ASP A 202 -0.37 9.18 27.30
CA ASP A 202 -0.38 8.82 28.72
C ASP A 202 -0.11 7.32 28.95
N LEU A 203 -0.55 6.49 27.99
CA LEU A 203 -0.38 5.03 28.03
C LEU A 203 0.65 4.56 27.00
N THR A 204 1.30 3.44 27.27
CA THR A 204 2.12 2.74 26.28
C THR A 204 1.26 2.01 25.24
N TRP A 205 1.87 1.56 24.15
CA TRP A 205 1.20 0.72 23.16
C TRP A 205 0.66 -0.57 23.76
N GLU A 206 1.44 -1.21 24.60
CA GLU A 206 1.07 -2.42 25.31
C GLU A 206 -0.13 -2.20 26.23
N GLN A 207 -0.11 -1.14 27.04
CA GLN A 207 -1.21 -0.82 27.95
C GLN A 207 -2.52 -0.63 27.19
N GLU A 208 -2.54 0.21 26.12
CA GLU A 208 -3.75 0.40 25.32
C GLU A 208 -4.20 -0.85 24.59
N TYR A 209 -3.25 -1.65 24.09
CA TYR A 209 -3.56 -2.92 23.46
C TYR A 209 -4.24 -3.89 24.43
N ASN A 210 -3.67 -4.02 25.63
CA ASN A 210 -4.21 -4.87 26.68
C ASN A 210 -5.57 -4.37 27.21
N GLU A 211 -5.78 -3.04 27.29
CA GLU A 211 -7.11 -2.49 27.58
C GLU A 211 -8.16 -2.86 26.52
N MET A 212 -7.79 -2.85 25.23
CA MET A 212 -8.71 -3.13 24.14
C MET A 212 -9.01 -4.62 23.94
N PHE A 213 -8.03 -5.50 24.16
CA PHE A 213 -8.11 -6.90 23.78
C PHE A 213 -7.96 -7.91 24.92
N GLY A 214 -7.78 -7.42 26.14
CA GLY A 214 -7.61 -8.21 27.35
C GLY A 214 -6.17 -8.25 27.85
N ALA A 215 -6.03 -8.42 29.16
CA ALA A 215 -4.71 -8.47 29.81
C ALA A 215 -3.83 -9.59 29.22
N GLY A 216 -2.56 -9.27 28.92
CA GLY A 216 -1.58 -10.17 28.32
C GLY A 216 -1.73 -10.43 26.83
N SER A 217 -2.75 -9.86 26.17
CA SER A 217 -2.95 -10.03 24.71
C SER A 217 -1.79 -9.48 23.90
N TRP A 218 -1.14 -8.40 24.35
CA TRP A 218 0.02 -7.81 23.69
C TRP A 218 1.16 -8.83 23.51
N ASP A 219 1.57 -9.48 24.58
CA ASP A 219 2.71 -10.42 24.54
C ASP A 219 2.42 -11.62 23.66
N VAL A 220 1.21 -12.16 23.73
CA VAL A 220 0.78 -13.33 22.94
C VAL A 220 0.75 -13.00 21.46
N ASP A 221 0.10 -11.88 21.10
CA ASP A 221 -0.07 -11.49 19.71
C ASP A 221 1.23 -10.97 19.09
N LEU A 222 2.04 -10.21 19.84
CA LEU A 222 3.35 -9.74 19.39
C LEU A 222 4.30 -10.92 19.14
N LYS A 223 4.31 -11.91 20.04
CA LYS A 223 5.10 -13.13 19.82
C LYS A 223 4.65 -13.83 18.54
N SER A 224 3.36 -14.07 18.39
CA SER A 224 2.78 -14.73 17.21
C SER A 224 3.08 -13.98 15.94
N PHE A 225 3.00 -12.63 15.95
CA PHE A 225 3.38 -11.76 14.84
C PHE A 225 4.87 -11.91 14.50
N ASN A 226 5.76 -11.90 15.51
CA ASN A 226 7.19 -12.07 15.26
C ASN A 226 7.50 -13.45 14.67
N ASP A 227 6.86 -14.50 15.19
CA ASP A 227 7.00 -15.87 14.69
C ASP A 227 6.42 -16.04 13.26
N SER A 228 5.50 -15.17 12.84
CA SER A 228 4.89 -15.20 11.50
C SER A 228 5.81 -14.70 10.39
N LYS A 229 6.81 -13.90 10.71
CA LYS A 229 7.75 -13.34 9.73
C LYS A 229 8.78 -14.38 9.30
N GLU A 230 9.26 -14.28 8.06
CA GLU A 230 10.41 -15.07 7.61
C GLU A 230 11.66 -14.70 8.42
N MET A 231 12.53 -15.68 8.66
CA MET A 231 13.74 -15.48 9.50
C MET A 231 14.78 -14.58 8.83
N ILE A 232 14.84 -14.63 7.49
CA ILE A 232 15.77 -13.83 6.69
C ILE A 232 14.97 -12.75 6.00
N VAL A 233 15.29 -11.47 6.27
CA VAL A 233 14.62 -10.30 5.67
C VAL A 233 13.08 -10.33 5.85
N GLY A 234 12.61 -10.72 7.02
CA GLY A 234 11.17 -10.76 7.32
C GLY A 234 10.50 -9.39 7.43
N GLU A 235 11.28 -8.30 7.57
CA GLU A 235 10.77 -6.93 7.69
C GLU A 235 11.78 -5.93 7.15
N ILE A 236 11.31 -5.02 6.26
CA ILE A 236 12.09 -3.90 5.71
C ILE A 236 11.34 -2.61 6.03
N ARG A 237 12.05 -1.61 6.55
CA ARG A 237 11.50 -0.28 6.89
C ARG A 237 12.15 0.81 6.08
N GLU A 238 11.32 1.67 5.50
CA GLU A 238 11.74 2.80 4.69
C GLU A 238 10.91 4.04 5.05
N ASN A 239 11.52 5.22 5.00
CA ASN A 239 10.81 6.48 5.06
C ASN A 239 10.79 7.12 3.67
N LEU A 240 9.66 7.73 3.35
CA LEU A 240 9.44 8.35 2.06
C LEU A 240 8.97 9.80 2.26
N GLU A 241 9.35 10.67 1.34
CA GLU A 241 8.89 12.05 1.30
C GLU A 241 8.17 12.31 -0.03
N LEU A 242 7.02 12.97 0.04
CA LEU A 242 6.24 13.39 -1.12
C LEU A 242 7.08 14.28 -2.04
N VAL A 243 6.94 14.09 -3.35
CA VAL A 243 7.53 14.93 -4.40
C VAL A 243 6.44 15.82 -4.96
N PRO A 244 6.23 17.03 -4.39
CA PRO A 244 5.07 17.86 -4.70
C PRO A 244 5.00 18.29 -6.17
N GLU A 245 6.15 18.52 -6.82
CA GLU A 245 6.24 18.88 -8.22
C GLU A 245 5.74 17.81 -9.19
N LEU A 246 5.59 16.57 -8.72
CA LEU A 246 5.03 15.48 -9.51
C LEU A 246 3.53 15.26 -9.27
N LEU A 247 2.88 16.08 -8.47
CA LEU A 247 1.43 16.03 -8.32
C LEU A 247 0.74 16.57 -9.57
N PRO A 248 -0.40 16.01 -10.00
CA PRO A 248 -1.05 16.37 -11.26
C PRO A 248 -1.57 17.81 -11.32
N ASN A 249 -1.85 18.42 -10.17
CA ASN A 249 -2.47 19.74 -10.06
C ASN A 249 -1.48 20.86 -9.64
N ASN A 250 -0.18 20.59 -9.74
CA ASN A 250 0.88 21.60 -9.53
C ASN A 250 1.29 22.29 -10.82
#